data_0b017a6801c3870ceec70104118a113f
#
_entry.id   0b017a6801c3870ceec70104118a113f
#
_cell.length_a   1.000
_cell.length_b   1.000
_cell.length_c   1.000
_cell.angle_alpha   90.00
_cell.angle_beta   90.00
_cell.angle_gamma   90.00
#
_symmetry.space_group_name_H-M   'P 1'
#
loop_
_entity.id
_entity.type
_entity.pdbx_description
1 polymer ?
#
loop_
_entity_poly.entity_id
_entity_poly.type
_entity_poly.pdbx_seq_one_letter_code
_entity_poly.pdbx_strand_id
1 'polypeptide(L)'
;IAAGKPIIGDRVLILDAEGHFLGITFAEMMADMGKKVTYVTNLSEVADYGQFTLEVQNNKRMLNEKGVATVRNHWIDRIEPGKVTLGYMYRYSADLTGPETGAVPRRMNPGTTEVAVDSVILLTSRQSDNALYRELKARRAERQENDIEAIYQIGDCKAPMQALQAMFEGHRLGREFDSPHPEYPLPWIRERQLWGMQTVPALGDSRPIVRPSF
;
A
#
# COMPACT_ATOMS: atom_id res chain seq x y z
N ILE A 1 12.21 17.75 -1.20
CA ILE A 1 12.12 19.22 -1.28
C ILE A 1 13.44 19.77 -0.77
N ALA A 2 14.51 19.49 -1.48
CA ALA A 2 15.82 20.05 -1.17
C ALA A 2 15.96 21.41 -1.87
N ALA A 3 16.30 22.43 -1.09
CA ALA A 3 16.93 23.70 -1.49
C ALA A 3 16.63 24.22 -2.92
N GLY A 4 15.38 24.43 -3.24
CA GLY A 4 14.93 25.08 -4.47
C GLY A 4 13.63 25.82 -4.22
N LYS A 5 13.31 26.82 -5.02
CA LYS A 5 12.06 27.57 -4.95
C LYS A 5 10.88 26.61 -4.84
N PRO A 6 9.85 26.91 -4.02
CA PRO A 6 8.66 26.06 -3.89
C PRO A 6 8.02 25.89 -5.27
N ILE A 7 8.08 24.68 -5.80
CA ILE A 7 7.42 24.29 -7.07
C ILE A 7 5.91 24.12 -6.84
N ILE A 8 5.46 24.18 -5.58
CA ILE A 8 4.09 23.90 -5.18
C ILE A 8 3.26 25.19 -5.20
N GLY A 9 2.21 25.19 -6.00
CA GLY A 9 1.24 26.30 -6.08
C GLY A 9 0.37 26.43 -4.84
N ASP A 10 -0.67 27.31 -4.92
CA ASP A 10 -1.50 27.61 -3.75
C ASP A 10 -2.64 26.60 -3.53
N ARG A 11 -3.14 25.98 -4.60
CA ARG A 11 -4.17 24.95 -4.54
C ARG A 11 -3.53 23.58 -4.76
N VAL A 12 -3.47 22.79 -3.71
CA VAL A 12 -2.80 21.47 -3.73
C VAL A 12 -3.83 20.37 -3.58
N LEU A 13 -3.83 19.42 -4.51
CA LEU A 13 -4.59 18.19 -4.38
C LEU A 13 -3.63 17.06 -4.01
N ILE A 14 -3.98 16.29 -2.99
CA ILE A 14 -3.23 15.10 -2.56
C ILE A 14 -4.12 13.89 -2.81
N LEU A 15 -3.68 12.97 -3.69
CA LEU A 15 -4.30 11.65 -3.81
C LEU A 15 -3.56 10.68 -2.89
N ASP A 16 -4.25 10.17 -1.90
CA ASP A 16 -3.76 9.11 -1.02
C ASP A 16 -4.47 7.78 -1.31
N ALA A 17 -3.79 6.90 -2.02
CA ALA A 17 -4.22 5.54 -2.27
C ALA A 17 -3.49 4.52 -1.36
N GLU A 18 -2.56 4.97 -0.53
CA GLU A 18 -1.87 4.12 0.44
C GLU A 18 -2.68 3.94 1.73
N GLY A 19 -3.43 4.95 2.15
CA GLY A 19 -4.28 4.91 3.32
C GLY A 19 -3.55 4.84 4.66
N HIS A 20 -2.27 5.19 4.68
CA HIS A 20 -1.44 5.25 5.87
C HIS A 20 -1.17 6.70 6.30
N PHE A 21 -0.12 6.93 7.09
CA PHE A 21 0.18 8.24 7.68
C PHE A 21 0.73 9.27 6.67
N LEU A 22 1.32 8.84 5.56
CA LEU A 22 2.07 9.74 4.68
C LEU A 22 1.19 10.81 4.03
N GLY A 23 -0.01 10.43 3.56
CA GLY A 23 -0.97 11.37 2.97
C GLY A 23 -1.44 12.43 3.97
N ILE A 24 -1.66 12.03 5.20
CA ILE A 24 -2.04 12.93 6.30
C ILE A 24 -0.90 13.90 6.61
N THR A 25 0.33 13.41 6.69
CA THR A 25 1.52 14.25 6.96
C THR A 25 1.71 15.31 5.88
N PHE A 26 1.55 14.93 4.60
CA PHE A 26 1.62 15.93 3.52
C PHE A 26 0.48 16.93 3.57
N ALA A 27 -0.75 16.48 3.89
CA ALA A 27 -1.90 17.38 3.99
C ALA A 27 -1.70 18.41 5.10
N GLU A 28 -1.23 17.96 6.27
CA GLU A 28 -0.87 18.83 7.38
C GLU A 28 0.22 19.83 7.00
N MET A 29 1.33 19.35 6.45
CA MET A 29 2.45 20.18 6.06
C MET A 29 2.05 21.25 5.04
N MET A 30 1.26 20.89 4.03
CA MET A 30 0.79 21.86 3.03
C MET A 30 -0.18 22.89 3.63
N ALA A 31 -1.07 22.48 4.52
CA ALA A 31 -1.98 23.39 5.21
C ALA A 31 -1.20 24.36 6.13
N ASP A 32 -0.18 23.89 6.84
CA ASP A 32 0.69 24.74 7.67
C ASP A 32 1.51 25.74 6.84
N MET A 33 1.80 25.41 5.59
CA MET A 33 2.38 26.35 4.62
C MET A 33 1.36 27.34 4.04
N GLY A 34 0.12 27.35 4.54
CA GLY A 34 -0.96 28.23 4.09
C GLY A 34 -1.56 27.85 2.74
N LYS A 35 -1.36 26.61 2.27
CA LYS A 35 -1.93 26.13 1.02
C LYS A 35 -3.38 25.69 1.20
N LYS A 36 -4.19 25.88 0.14
CA LYS A 36 -5.54 25.34 0.07
C LYS A 36 -5.47 23.87 -0.35
N VAL A 37 -5.69 22.96 0.60
CA VAL A 37 -5.50 21.52 0.39
C VAL A 37 -6.83 20.81 0.14
N THR A 38 -6.84 19.95 -0.88
CA THR A 38 -7.89 18.95 -1.10
C THR A 38 -7.26 17.56 -0.98
N TYR A 39 -7.64 16.83 0.04
CA TYR A 39 -7.22 15.44 0.26
C TYR A 39 -8.24 14.49 -0.38
N VAL A 40 -7.78 13.67 -1.29
CA VAL A 40 -8.60 12.69 -2.02
C VAL A 40 -8.11 11.29 -1.70
N THR A 41 -9.01 10.36 -1.45
CA THR A 41 -8.66 8.95 -1.27
C THR A 41 -9.68 8.05 -1.96
N ASN A 42 -9.19 6.92 -2.48
CA ASN A 42 -10.02 5.85 -3.01
C ASN A 42 -10.64 4.98 -1.89
N LEU A 43 -10.18 5.15 -0.66
CA LEU A 43 -10.67 4.41 0.50
C LEU A 43 -11.94 5.06 1.07
N SER A 44 -12.61 4.32 1.95
CA SER A 44 -13.85 4.76 2.60
C SER A 44 -13.61 5.83 3.67
N GLU A 45 -12.37 5.91 4.18
CA GLU A 45 -12.00 6.86 5.22
C GLU A 45 -10.61 7.45 4.94
N VAL A 46 -10.33 8.61 5.50
CA VAL A 46 -8.99 9.21 5.43
C VAL A 46 -8.01 8.38 6.26
N ALA A 47 -6.85 8.08 5.69
CA ALA A 47 -5.85 7.21 6.32
C ALA A 47 -6.49 5.96 6.92
N ASP A 48 -7.25 5.22 6.13
CA ASP A 48 -8.15 4.14 6.56
C ASP A 48 -7.45 3.06 7.39
N TYR A 49 -6.19 2.76 7.09
CA TYR A 49 -5.39 1.82 7.88
C TYR A 49 -5.01 2.34 9.28
N GLY A 50 -5.19 3.62 9.56
CA GLY A 50 -5.10 4.20 10.91
C GLY A 50 -6.18 3.69 11.87
N GLN A 51 -7.17 2.92 11.39
CA GLN A 51 -8.13 2.22 12.25
C GLN A 51 -7.44 1.23 13.18
N PHE A 52 -6.38 0.58 12.70
CA PHE A 52 -5.62 -0.38 13.51
C PHE A 52 -4.77 0.27 14.61
N THR A 53 -4.44 1.55 14.45
CA THR A 53 -3.68 2.35 15.42
C THR A 53 -4.56 3.35 16.18
N LEU A 54 -5.87 3.37 15.92
CA LEU A 54 -6.86 4.27 16.52
C LEU A 54 -6.62 5.76 16.21
N GLU A 55 -5.92 6.06 15.11
CA GLU A 55 -5.53 7.42 14.74
C GLU A 55 -6.54 8.13 13.83
N VAL A 56 -7.47 7.40 13.19
CA VAL A 56 -8.41 7.96 12.20
C VAL A 56 -9.16 9.18 12.73
N GLN A 57 -9.67 9.12 13.95
CA GLN A 57 -10.45 10.23 14.52
C GLN A 57 -9.60 11.48 14.76
N ASN A 58 -8.37 11.30 15.22
CA ASN A 58 -7.41 12.39 15.40
C ASN A 58 -7.03 13.01 14.06
N ASN A 59 -6.79 12.19 13.05
CA ASN A 59 -6.47 12.63 11.69
C ASN A 59 -7.62 13.46 11.09
N LYS A 60 -8.86 12.99 11.24
CA LYS A 60 -10.04 13.73 10.77
C LYS A 60 -10.19 15.07 11.46
N ARG A 61 -10.01 15.11 12.78
CA ARG A 61 -10.07 16.34 13.55
C ARG A 61 -9.01 17.32 13.07
N MET A 62 -7.77 16.90 12.95
CA MET A 62 -6.65 17.72 12.48
C MET A 62 -6.90 18.29 11.08
N LEU A 63 -7.33 17.45 10.12
CA LEU A 63 -7.64 17.89 8.77
C LEU A 63 -8.76 18.96 8.76
N ASN A 64 -9.79 18.75 9.59
CA ASN A 64 -10.89 19.69 9.72
C ASN A 64 -10.45 21.03 10.37
N GLU A 65 -9.67 20.99 11.44
CA GLU A 65 -9.12 22.16 12.11
C GLU A 65 -8.23 22.99 11.18
N LYS A 66 -7.50 22.33 10.28
CA LYS A 66 -6.64 22.99 9.29
C LYS A 66 -7.37 23.36 7.99
N GLY A 67 -8.69 23.15 7.93
CA GLY A 67 -9.51 23.52 6.76
C GLY A 67 -9.22 22.70 5.50
N VAL A 68 -8.68 21.49 5.65
CA VAL A 68 -8.43 20.58 4.52
C VAL A 68 -9.75 19.98 4.03
N ALA A 69 -10.07 20.19 2.76
CA ALA A 69 -11.22 19.55 2.13
C ALA A 69 -10.93 18.07 1.89
N THR A 70 -11.83 17.16 2.31
CA THR A 70 -11.64 15.71 2.17
C THR A 70 -12.65 15.12 1.19
N VAL A 71 -12.18 14.33 0.23
CA VAL A 71 -12.99 13.63 -0.77
C VAL A 71 -12.65 12.14 -0.71
N ARG A 72 -13.59 11.32 -0.25
CA ARG A 72 -13.42 9.87 -0.06
C ARG A 72 -14.08 9.09 -1.18
N ASN A 73 -13.67 7.83 -1.35
CA ASN A 73 -14.19 6.94 -2.39
C ASN A 73 -14.05 7.51 -3.81
N HIS A 74 -13.01 8.30 -4.05
CA HIS A 74 -12.76 8.89 -5.35
C HIS A 74 -11.34 8.58 -5.82
N TRP A 75 -11.20 8.55 -7.13
CA TRP A 75 -9.92 8.43 -7.83
C TRP A 75 -9.74 9.60 -8.79
N ILE A 76 -8.52 9.84 -9.21
CA ILE A 76 -8.23 10.81 -10.28
C ILE A 76 -8.44 10.11 -11.62
N ASP A 77 -9.39 10.60 -12.39
CA ASP A 77 -9.61 10.15 -13.76
C ASP A 77 -8.71 10.89 -14.76
N ARG A 78 -8.49 12.17 -14.52
CA ARG A 78 -7.69 13.00 -15.42
C ARG A 78 -7.05 14.16 -14.67
N ILE A 79 -5.81 14.46 -15.06
CA ILE A 79 -5.08 15.66 -14.63
C ILE A 79 -4.87 16.54 -15.86
N GLU A 80 -5.29 17.78 -15.78
CA GLU A 80 -5.15 18.79 -16.82
C GLU A 80 -4.53 20.07 -16.21
N PRO A 81 -3.95 20.96 -17.02
CA PRO A 81 -3.48 22.22 -16.51
C PRO A 81 -4.57 22.99 -15.75
N GLY A 82 -4.34 23.26 -14.48
CA GLY A 82 -5.24 24.02 -13.61
C GLY A 82 -6.40 23.25 -13.02
N LYS A 83 -6.65 21.99 -13.38
CA LYS A 83 -7.75 21.19 -12.83
C LYS A 83 -7.51 19.70 -12.82
N VAL A 84 -8.21 19.02 -11.93
CA VAL A 84 -8.27 17.56 -11.85
C VAL A 84 -9.72 17.12 -11.90
N THR A 85 -9.98 16.07 -12.68
CA THR A 85 -11.28 15.40 -12.70
C THR A 85 -11.23 14.17 -11.80
N LEU A 86 -12.12 14.14 -10.81
CA LEU A 86 -12.27 13.04 -9.87
C LEU A 86 -13.45 12.15 -10.29
N GLY A 87 -13.28 10.85 -10.19
CA GLY A 87 -14.32 9.87 -10.42
C GLY A 87 -14.64 9.07 -9.16
N TYR A 88 -15.92 8.81 -8.92
CA TYR A 88 -16.36 7.99 -7.81
C TYR A 88 -15.98 6.51 -8.03
N MET A 89 -15.37 5.86 -7.03
CA MET A 89 -14.81 4.50 -7.15
C MET A 89 -15.85 3.42 -7.43
N TYR A 90 -17.06 3.59 -6.91
CA TYR A 90 -18.14 2.60 -7.05
C TYR A 90 -19.06 2.88 -8.24
N ARG A 91 -18.57 3.58 -9.26
CA ARG A 91 -19.27 3.67 -10.54
C ARG A 91 -19.08 2.33 -11.28
N TYR A 92 -20.19 1.68 -11.60
CA TYR A 92 -20.12 0.51 -12.47
C TYR A 92 -19.87 0.98 -13.91
N SER A 93 -18.93 0.31 -14.57
CA SER A 93 -18.84 0.40 -16.03
C SER A 93 -20.09 -0.21 -16.65
N ALA A 94 -20.61 0.42 -17.69
CA ALA A 94 -21.70 -0.16 -18.49
C ALA A 94 -21.34 -1.54 -19.06
N ASP A 95 -20.05 -1.83 -19.18
CA ASP A 95 -19.53 -3.08 -19.73
C ASP A 95 -19.76 -4.29 -18.82
N LEU A 96 -20.10 -4.08 -17.53
CA LEU A 96 -20.46 -5.15 -16.60
C LEU A 96 -21.97 -5.49 -16.63
N THR A 97 -22.76 -4.79 -17.45
CA THR A 97 -24.20 -4.98 -17.58
C THR A 97 -24.60 -5.85 -18.77
N GLY A 98 -23.69 -6.68 -19.25
CA GLY A 98 -23.98 -7.63 -20.33
C GLY A 98 -25.12 -8.59 -19.93
N PRO A 99 -25.95 -9.05 -20.89
CA PRO A 99 -27.06 -9.95 -20.64
C PRO A 99 -26.65 -11.27 -19.98
N GLU A 100 -25.36 -11.58 -20.01
CA GLU A 100 -24.79 -12.80 -19.45
C GLU A 100 -24.63 -12.75 -17.92
N THR A 101 -24.57 -11.56 -17.33
CA THR A 101 -24.31 -11.40 -15.88
C THR A 101 -25.57 -11.33 -15.04
N GLY A 102 -26.75 -11.17 -15.64
CA GLY A 102 -28.01 -10.98 -14.92
C GLY A 102 -28.01 -9.75 -14.00
N ALA A 103 -26.98 -8.91 -14.08
CA ALA A 103 -26.84 -7.74 -13.23
C ALA A 103 -27.88 -6.68 -13.62
N VAL A 104 -28.72 -6.32 -12.65
CA VAL A 104 -29.64 -5.20 -12.80
C VAL A 104 -28.83 -3.92 -12.94
N PRO A 105 -29.05 -3.08 -13.96
CA PRO A 105 -28.37 -1.81 -14.10
C PRO A 105 -28.70 -0.94 -12.89
N ARG A 106 -27.81 -0.85 -11.92
CA ARG A 106 -27.92 0.17 -10.89
C ARG A 106 -27.55 1.49 -11.54
N ARG A 107 -28.47 2.45 -11.54
CA ARG A 107 -28.15 3.83 -11.85
C ARG A 107 -27.12 4.32 -10.84
N MET A 108 -25.87 4.24 -11.24
CA MET A 108 -24.79 4.83 -10.48
C MET A 108 -24.65 6.28 -10.94
N ASN A 109 -24.47 7.16 -9.98
CA ASN A 109 -24.15 8.54 -10.28
C ASN A 109 -22.81 8.57 -11.02
N PRO A 110 -22.76 8.87 -12.32
CA PRO A 110 -21.50 8.99 -13.06
C PRO A 110 -20.75 10.27 -12.67
N GLY A 111 -21.08 10.87 -11.53
CA GLY A 111 -20.56 12.13 -11.07
C GLY A 111 -19.06 12.18 -11.09
N THR A 112 -18.55 12.85 -12.09
CA THR A 112 -17.19 13.37 -12.05
C THR A 112 -17.24 14.75 -11.38
N THR A 113 -16.28 15.00 -10.50
CA THR A 113 -16.13 16.30 -9.83
C THR A 113 -14.85 16.94 -10.34
N GLU A 114 -14.94 18.16 -10.86
CA GLU A 114 -13.75 18.93 -11.21
C GLU A 114 -13.26 19.73 -10.01
N VAL A 115 -11.97 19.65 -9.73
CA VAL A 115 -11.28 20.38 -8.67
C VAL A 115 -10.20 21.25 -9.31
N ALA A 116 -10.27 22.56 -9.04
CA ALA A 116 -9.25 23.49 -9.51
C ALA A 116 -7.97 23.34 -8.67
N VAL A 117 -6.84 23.13 -9.33
CA VAL A 117 -5.55 22.84 -8.70
C VAL A 117 -4.40 23.56 -9.39
N ASP A 118 -3.33 23.81 -8.64
CA ASP A 118 -2.06 24.29 -9.17
C ASP A 118 -0.97 23.20 -9.05
N SER A 119 -1.17 22.28 -8.12
CA SER A 119 -0.25 21.16 -7.89
C SER A 119 -0.98 19.91 -7.46
N VAL A 120 -0.45 18.74 -7.86
CA VAL A 120 -0.97 17.43 -7.48
C VAL A 120 0.13 16.61 -6.86
N ILE A 121 -0.14 16.03 -5.70
CA ILE A 121 0.74 15.07 -5.02
C ILE A 121 0.07 13.70 -5.13
N LEU A 122 0.77 12.73 -5.68
CA LEU A 122 0.28 11.37 -5.89
C LEU A 122 0.98 10.41 -4.94
N LEU A 123 0.20 9.81 -4.04
CA LEU A 123 0.63 8.72 -3.16
C LEU A 123 -0.14 7.46 -3.58
N THR A 124 0.37 6.78 -4.62
CA THR A 124 -0.35 5.70 -5.28
C THR A 124 0.18 4.32 -4.94
N SER A 125 1.47 4.12 -5.14
CA SER A 125 2.13 2.85 -4.86
C SER A 125 3.63 3.05 -4.74
N ARG A 126 4.29 2.08 -4.14
CA ARG A 126 5.74 2.03 -4.03
C ARG A 126 6.26 0.90 -4.91
N GLN A 127 7.35 1.14 -5.58
CA GLN A 127 8.04 0.12 -6.35
C GLN A 127 9.29 -0.32 -5.58
N SER A 128 9.50 -1.64 -5.51
CA SER A 128 10.71 -2.18 -4.90
C SER A 128 11.94 -1.82 -5.74
N ASP A 129 12.95 -1.27 -5.08
CA ASP A 129 14.28 -1.13 -5.68
C ASP A 129 15.08 -2.42 -5.44
N ASN A 130 14.97 -3.34 -6.37
CA ASN A 130 15.64 -4.64 -6.34
C ASN A 130 16.70 -4.80 -7.43
N ALA A 131 17.21 -3.68 -7.96
CA ALA A 131 18.19 -3.69 -9.05
C ALA A 131 19.45 -4.48 -8.67
N LEU A 132 20.01 -4.22 -7.49
CA LEU A 132 21.18 -4.94 -6.97
C LEU A 132 20.92 -6.44 -6.83
N TYR A 133 19.76 -6.82 -6.28
CA TYR A 133 19.40 -8.25 -6.15
C TYR A 133 19.35 -8.94 -7.50
N ARG A 134 18.71 -8.32 -8.50
CA ARG A 134 18.62 -8.87 -9.86
C ARG A 134 19.99 -8.99 -10.52
N GLU A 135 20.83 -7.98 -10.38
CA GLU A 135 22.18 -7.98 -10.90
C GLU A 135 23.01 -9.11 -10.31
N LEU A 136 23.05 -9.22 -8.99
CA LEU A 136 23.77 -10.27 -8.29
C LEU A 136 23.21 -11.66 -8.61
N LYS A 137 21.91 -11.79 -8.76
CA LYS A 137 21.27 -13.06 -9.13
C LYS A 137 21.66 -13.50 -10.55
N ALA A 138 21.80 -12.56 -11.48
CA ALA A 138 22.25 -12.83 -12.85
C ALA A 138 23.71 -13.29 -12.93
N ARG A 139 24.58 -12.83 -12.02
CA ARG A 139 26.01 -13.18 -11.97
C ARG A 139 26.28 -14.52 -11.28
N ARG A 140 25.62 -15.59 -11.75
CA ARG A 140 25.70 -16.90 -11.10
C ARG A 140 27.12 -17.47 -11.08
N ALA A 141 27.88 -17.34 -12.16
CA ALA A 141 29.25 -17.85 -12.25
C ALA A 141 30.16 -17.18 -11.23
N GLU A 142 30.15 -15.83 -11.18
CA GLU A 142 30.93 -15.06 -10.21
C GLU A 142 30.58 -15.40 -8.75
N ARG A 143 29.30 -15.68 -8.47
CA ARG A 143 28.89 -16.09 -7.13
C ARG A 143 29.45 -17.46 -6.75
N GLN A 144 29.46 -18.39 -7.69
CA GLN A 144 30.02 -19.73 -7.48
C GLN A 144 31.55 -19.65 -7.28
N GLU A 145 32.24 -18.78 -8.03
CA GLU A 145 33.68 -18.56 -7.85
C GLU A 145 34.05 -17.93 -6.50
N ASN A 146 33.11 -17.23 -5.86
CA ASN A 146 33.29 -16.57 -4.56
C ASN A 146 32.57 -17.31 -3.42
N ASP A 147 32.19 -18.58 -3.59
CA ASP A 147 31.53 -19.43 -2.60
C ASP A 147 30.22 -18.82 -2.04
N ILE A 148 29.51 -18.00 -2.85
CA ILE A 148 28.21 -17.45 -2.48
C ILE A 148 27.10 -18.40 -2.93
N GLU A 149 26.59 -19.20 -2.02
CA GLU A 149 25.57 -20.21 -2.30
C GLU A 149 24.22 -19.61 -2.63
N ALA A 150 23.78 -18.59 -1.87
CA ALA A 150 22.46 -17.99 -2.02
C ALA A 150 22.47 -16.48 -1.78
N ILE A 151 21.49 -15.80 -2.37
CA ILE A 151 21.21 -14.38 -2.15
C ILE A 151 19.72 -14.22 -1.87
N TYR A 152 19.40 -13.50 -0.83
CA TYR A 152 18.03 -13.24 -0.42
C TYR A 152 17.72 -11.76 -0.47
N GLN A 153 16.46 -11.42 -0.75
CA GLN A 153 15.94 -10.06 -0.64
C GLN A 153 14.88 -10.01 0.45
N ILE A 154 14.89 -8.95 1.26
CA ILE A 154 13.97 -8.72 2.37
C ILE A 154 13.58 -7.26 2.44
N GLY A 155 12.50 -6.96 3.14
CA GLY A 155 12.04 -5.60 3.35
C GLY A 155 11.63 -4.89 2.07
N ASP A 156 11.94 -3.61 1.98
CA ASP A 156 11.48 -2.75 0.88
C ASP A 156 12.04 -3.10 -0.49
N CYS A 157 13.20 -3.73 -0.56
CA CYS A 157 13.73 -4.20 -1.85
C CYS A 157 12.94 -5.42 -2.39
N LYS A 158 12.20 -6.13 -1.55
CA LYS A 158 11.30 -7.21 -1.94
C LYS A 158 9.88 -6.69 -2.18
N ALA A 159 9.32 -6.01 -1.20
CA ALA A 159 7.99 -5.42 -1.25
C ALA A 159 7.93 -4.20 -0.31
N PRO A 160 7.94 -2.98 -0.84
CA PRO A 160 7.87 -1.79 -0.02
C PRO A 160 6.61 -1.77 0.84
N MET A 161 6.81 -1.71 2.15
CA MET A 161 5.73 -1.73 3.14
C MET A 161 6.09 -0.77 4.29
N GLN A 162 5.53 -1.00 5.46
CA GLN A 162 5.90 -0.27 6.66
C GLN A 162 7.15 -0.87 7.32
N ALA A 163 7.83 -0.09 8.15
CA ALA A 163 9.02 -0.54 8.88
C ALA A 163 8.79 -1.82 9.68
N LEU A 164 7.57 -2.00 10.22
CA LEU A 164 7.17 -3.21 10.94
C LEU A 164 7.35 -4.47 10.09
N GLN A 165 6.90 -4.46 8.83
CA GLN A 165 7.01 -5.60 7.95
C GLN A 165 8.46 -5.86 7.53
N ALA A 166 9.24 -4.80 7.29
CA ALA A 166 10.65 -4.93 6.96
C ALA A 166 11.44 -5.57 8.14
N MET A 167 11.16 -5.12 9.36
CA MET A 167 11.75 -5.69 10.58
C MET A 167 11.31 -7.15 10.77
N PHE A 168 10.04 -7.45 10.56
CA PHE A 168 9.52 -8.81 10.66
C PHE A 168 10.18 -9.73 9.64
N GLU A 169 10.33 -9.32 8.37
CA GLU A 169 11.00 -10.13 7.35
C GLU A 169 12.46 -10.39 7.66
N GLY A 170 13.19 -9.37 8.15
CA GLY A 170 14.58 -9.55 8.60
C GLY A 170 14.70 -10.54 9.73
N HIS A 171 13.83 -10.42 10.72
CA HIS A 171 13.79 -11.34 11.87
C HIS A 171 13.42 -12.77 11.44
N ARG A 172 12.44 -12.90 10.55
CA ARG A 172 12.02 -14.18 10.00
C ARG A 172 13.16 -14.85 9.25
N LEU A 173 13.78 -14.15 8.29
CA LEU A 173 14.88 -14.74 7.52
C LEU A 173 16.04 -15.16 8.43
N GLY A 174 16.41 -14.34 9.42
CA GLY A 174 17.47 -14.69 10.37
C GLY A 174 17.17 -15.93 11.21
N ARG A 175 15.89 -16.23 11.47
CA ARG A 175 15.47 -17.44 12.21
C ARG A 175 15.27 -18.66 11.32
N GLU A 176 14.98 -18.46 10.06
CA GLU A 176 14.64 -19.52 9.10
C GLU A 176 15.76 -19.76 8.09
N PHE A 177 16.93 -19.15 8.32
CA PHE A 177 18.04 -19.18 7.38
C PHE A 177 18.48 -20.60 7.03
N ASP A 178 18.47 -21.51 8.01
CA ASP A 178 18.85 -22.92 7.85
C ASP A 178 17.69 -23.79 7.32
N SER A 179 16.54 -23.19 7.01
CA SER A 179 15.42 -23.96 6.46
C SER A 179 15.70 -24.36 5.01
N PRO A 180 15.06 -25.42 4.50
CA PRO A 180 15.27 -25.88 3.11
C PRO A 180 14.94 -24.82 2.04
N HIS A 181 14.09 -23.85 2.37
CA HIS A 181 13.67 -22.79 1.47
C HIS A 181 13.48 -21.46 2.22
N PRO A 182 14.56 -20.77 2.63
CA PRO A 182 14.48 -19.55 3.40
C PRO A 182 13.76 -18.38 2.66
N GLU A 183 13.65 -18.47 1.33
CA GLU A 183 12.93 -17.49 0.50
C GLU A 183 11.44 -17.43 0.86
N TYR A 184 10.88 -18.54 1.34
CA TYR A 184 9.47 -18.64 1.68
C TYR A 184 9.31 -18.80 3.19
N PRO A 185 8.34 -18.09 3.80
CA PRO A 185 8.06 -18.27 5.21
C PRO A 185 7.65 -19.71 5.49
N LEU A 186 8.15 -20.27 6.59
CA LEU A 186 7.64 -21.52 7.10
C LEU A 186 6.13 -21.41 7.35
N PRO A 187 5.36 -22.49 7.11
CA PRO A 187 3.93 -22.48 7.39
C PRO A 187 3.71 -22.10 8.85
N TRP A 188 2.94 -21.04 9.08
CA TRP A 188 2.57 -20.69 10.42
C TRP A 188 1.58 -21.70 10.97
N ILE A 189 2.05 -22.56 11.84
CA ILE A 189 1.22 -23.47 12.60
C ILE A 189 0.58 -22.61 13.71
N ARG A 190 -0.65 -22.14 13.47
CA ARG A 190 -1.46 -21.63 14.56
C ARG A 190 -1.63 -22.77 15.56
N GLU A 191 -1.16 -22.57 16.78
CA GLU A 191 -1.55 -23.38 17.92
C GLU A 191 -3.07 -23.19 18.14
N ARG A 192 -3.87 -23.91 17.41
CA ARG A 192 -5.27 -24.08 17.75
C ARG A 192 -5.31 -25.14 18.81
N GLN A 193 -5.51 -24.76 20.06
CA GLN A 193 -6.11 -25.69 21.02
C GLN A 193 -7.51 -26.01 20.48
N LEU A 194 -7.59 -27.05 19.67
CA LEU A 194 -8.88 -27.62 19.34
C LEU A 194 -9.35 -28.34 20.59
N TRP A 195 -10.49 -27.96 21.11
CA TRP A 195 -11.18 -28.67 22.18
C TRP A 195 -11.19 -30.15 21.85
N GLY A 196 -10.58 -30.99 22.72
CA GLY A 196 -10.46 -32.43 22.54
C GLY A 196 -9.14 -32.93 21.94
N MET A 197 -8.17 -32.08 21.57
CA MET A 197 -6.83 -32.53 21.24
C MET A 197 -6.01 -32.78 22.51
N GLN A 198 -5.63 -34.04 22.71
CA GLN A 198 -4.79 -34.45 23.85
C GLN A 198 -3.29 -34.16 23.64
N THR A 199 -2.86 -33.82 22.43
CA THR A 199 -1.47 -33.49 22.11
C THR A 199 -1.38 -32.36 21.11
N VAL A 200 -0.65 -31.31 21.47
CA VAL A 200 -0.18 -30.29 20.53
C VAL A 200 0.92 -30.93 19.68
N PRO A 201 0.85 -30.93 18.34
CA PRO A 201 1.96 -31.40 17.52
C PRO A 201 3.22 -30.61 17.89
N ALA A 202 4.30 -31.31 18.20
CA ALA A 202 5.57 -30.65 18.49
C ALA A 202 6.02 -29.80 17.30
N LEU A 203 6.53 -28.60 17.57
CA LEU A 203 7.24 -27.80 16.57
C LEU A 203 8.36 -28.69 15.97
N GLY A 204 8.22 -29.05 14.69
CA GLY A 204 9.16 -29.93 14.03
C GLY A 204 8.56 -31.21 13.43
N ASP A 205 7.27 -31.50 13.65
CA ASP A 205 6.62 -32.57 12.92
C ASP A 205 6.57 -32.21 11.44
N SER A 206 7.43 -32.87 10.67
CA SER A 206 7.56 -32.69 9.22
C SER A 206 6.37 -33.31 8.49
N ARG A 207 5.21 -32.64 8.56
CA ARG A 207 4.15 -32.94 7.60
C ARG A 207 4.57 -32.38 6.25
N PRO A 208 4.41 -33.15 5.17
CA PRO A 208 4.74 -32.66 3.85
C PRO A 208 3.93 -31.39 3.57
N ILE A 209 4.63 -30.29 3.26
CA ILE A 209 4.01 -29.06 2.82
C ILE A 209 3.35 -29.37 1.49
N VAL A 210 2.03 -29.51 1.47
CA VAL A 210 1.26 -29.60 0.23
C VAL A 210 1.31 -28.20 -0.38
N ARG A 211 2.18 -28.02 -1.37
CA ARG A 211 2.22 -26.78 -2.16
C ARG A 211 0.99 -26.79 -3.05
N PRO A 212 0.20 -25.70 -3.08
CA PRO A 212 -0.77 -25.54 -4.15
C PRO A 212 0.00 -25.53 -5.47
N SER A 213 -0.36 -26.42 -6.39
CA SER A 213 0.08 -26.37 -7.77
C SER A 213 -0.61 -25.18 -8.44
N PHE A 214 0.15 -24.12 -8.69
CA PHE A 214 -0.27 -23.04 -9.59
C PHE A 214 0.27 -23.32 -10.99
#